data_139e7d21b66f7128da2377fa43d27efd
#
_entry.id   139e7d21b66f7128da2377fa43d27efd
#
_cell.length_a   1.000
_cell.length_b   1.000
_cell.length_c   1.000
_cell.angle_alpha   90.00
_cell.angle_beta   90.00
_cell.angle_gamma   90.00
#
_symmetry.space_group_name_H-M   'P 1'
#
loop_
_entity.id
_entity.type
_entity.pdbx_description
1 polymer ?
#
loop_
_entity_poly.entity_id
_entity_poly.type
_entity_poly.pdbx_seq_one_letter_code
_entity_poly.pdbx_strand_id
1 'polypeptide(L)'
;MDFLAETGFNVVFPVVWGRGATLYPSQVMRQTFDIEIEPLSAGRDPLAEIVAQAHRFNLKVIPWFEYGFASSYKMNGGALLAKKPEWAARDCHGNLLEKNGFEWLNSLNPEVQNFMLNLILEVVQNYDVDGIQGDDRLPALPCEGGYDRTTVEHYRQQFGKNPPQNSKDPQWLKWRADILTEFLARVYQSVKAVNPNLLISMTPNLPDWGYQEYLQDSRTWLERGLVDMFHPQIYRRDFLSYKNELNKILNEQLFGRRLPKLAPGILMKIGSYCMSPEHLLQVIKYNRACGIPGEIFFFYEGLRENNNALAKLLRKGPYAQSATFPSLADLNQPSTTQIAADSLLQRGLRIFRNIF
;
A
#
# COMPACT_ATOMS: atom_id res chain seq x y z
N MET A 1 -16.75 -6.16 -14.00
CA MET A 1 -15.42 -6.53 -14.54
C MET A 1 -15.28 -6.19 -16.01
N ASP A 2 -16.26 -6.53 -16.85
CA ASP A 2 -16.29 -6.20 -18.27
C ASP A 2 -15.90 -4.75 -18.59
N PHE A 3 -16.57 -3.75 -17.97
CA PHE A 3 -16.25 -2.34 -18.14
C PHE A 3 -14.78 -1.97 -17.87
N LEU A 4 -14.14 -2.59 -16.87
CA LEU A 4 -12.72 -2.35 -16.55
C LEU A 4 -11.82 -2.98 -17.62
N ALA A 5 -12.06 -4.22 -17.98
CA ALA A 5 -11.33 -4.91 -19.05
C ALA A 5 -11.43 -4.16 -20.38
N GLU A 6 -12.66 -3.76 -20.79
CA GLU A 6 -12.87 -2.93 -21.97
C GLU A 6 -12.19 -1.55 -21.87
N THR A 7 -11.96 -1.02 -20.67
CA THR A 7 -11.23 0.24 -20.50
C THR A 7 -9.73 0.05 -20.64
N GLY A 8 -9.23 -1.19 -20.64
CA GLY A 8 -7.82 -1.53 -20.77
C GLY A 8 -7.11 -1.72 -19.43
N PHE A 9 -7.85 -1.91 -18.32
CA PHE A 9 -7.27 -2.32 -17.05
C PHE A 9 -6.88 -3.79 -17.07
N ASN A 10 -5.84 -4.16 -16.34
CA ASN A 10 -5.35 -5.53 -16.21
C ASN A 10 -5.29 -6.04 -14.76
N VAL A 11 -5.63 -5.20 -13.79
CA VAL A 11 -5.66 -5.55 -12.36
C VAL A 11 -6.77 -4.78 -11.64
N VAL A 12 -7.33 -5.42 -10.61
CA VAL A 12 -8.27 -4.80 -9.67
C VAL A 12 -7.80 -5.02 -8.23
N PHE A 13 -8.01 -4.02 -7.38
CA PHE A 13 -7.68 -4.04 -5.96
C PHE A 13 -8.97 -3.93 -5.14
N PRO A 14 -9.73 -5.04 -4.95
CA PRO A 14 -10.95 -4.99 -4.15
C PRO A 14 -10.60 -4.82 -2.67
N VAL A 15 -11.32 -3.93 -1.98
CA VAL A 15 -11.24 -3.84 -0.53
C VAL A 15 -11.77 -5.15 0.07
N VAL A 16 -11.00 -5.76 0.96
CA VAL A 16 -11.38 -6.98 1.68
C VAL A 16 -11.39 -6.81 3.19
N TRP A 17 -10.72 -5.78 3.69
CA TRP A 17 -10.67 -5.39 5.09
C TRP A 17 -10.97 -3.91 5.23
N GLY A 18 -12.08 -3.56 5.87
CA GLY A 18 -12.50 -2.19 6.07
C GLY A 18 -13.55 -2.06 7.18
N ARG A 19 -13.56 -0.92 7.88
CA ARG A 19 -14.54 -0.59 8.93
C ARG A 19 -14.65 -1.62 10.06
N GLY A 20 -13.54 -2.33 10.34
CA GLY A 20 -13.50 -3.35 11.37
C GLY A 20 -14.18 -4.68 11.01
N ALA A 21 -14.41 -4.94 9.72
CA ALA A 21 -14.96 -6.20 9.21
C ALA A 21 -14.30 -6.61 7.89
N THR A 22 -14.44 -7.89 7.53
CA THR A 22 -13.99 -8.41 6.23
C THR A 22 -15.13 -8.39 5.21
N LEU A 23 -14.78 -8.31 3.93
CA LEU A 23 -15.70 -8.46 2.80
C LEU A 23 -15.61 -9.87 2.18
N TYR A 24 -15.30 -10.84 3.02
CA TYR A 24 -15.33 -12.28 2.77
C TYR A 24 -15.63 -13.01 4.10
N PRO A 25 -16.22 -14.21 4.08
CA PRO A 25 -16.44 -15.01 5.28
C PRO A 25 -15.10 -15.37 5.93
N SER A 26 -14.82 -14.80 7.11
CA SER A 26 -13.55 -14.94 7.81
C SER A 26 -13.67 -15.77 9.08
N GLN A 27 -12.94 -16.87 9.16
CA GLN A 27 -12.80 -17.67 10.39
C GLN A 27 -11.99 -16.90 11.46
N VAL A 28 -10.98 -16.14 11.04
CA VAL A 28 -10.16 -15.31 11.93
C VAL A 28 -11.02 -14.28 12.64
N MET A 29 -11.87 -13.57 11.89
CA MET A 29 -12.80 -12.58 12.45
C MET A 29 -13.84 -13.23 13.35
N ARG A 30 -14.42 -14.35 12.91
CA ARG A 30 -15.42 -15.09 13.68
C ARG A 30 -14.85 -15.56 15.03
N GLN A 31 -13.65 -16.13 15.04
CA GLN A 31 -13.01 -16.62 16.26
C GLN A 31 -12.59 -15.50 17.22
N THR A 32 -12.17 -14.36 16.69
CA THR A 32 -11.63 -13.25 17.49
C THR A 32 -12.71 -12.28 17.95
N PHE A 33 -13.69 -12.00 17.09
CA PHE A 33 -14.66 -10.94 17.29
C PHE A 33 -16.12 -11.36 17.22
N ASP A 34 -16.46 -12.63 16.92
CA ASP A 34 -17.79 -13.16 16.61
C ASP A 34 -18.47 -12.45 15.41
N ILE A 35 -17.66 -11.92 14.49
CA ILE A 35 -18.09 -11.27 13.25
C ILE A 35 -17.52 -12.11 12.11
N GLU A 36 -18.38 -12.74 11.31
CA GLU A 36 -17.93 -13.58 10.21
C GLU A 36 -17.61 -12.76 8.96
N ILE A 37 -18.44 -11.76 8.69
CA ILE A 37 -18.35 -10.89 7.51
C ILE A 37 -19.04 -9.55 7.81
N GLU A 38 -18.78 -8.53 7.01
CA GLU A 38 -19.54 -7.29 7.05
C GLU A 38 -21.06 -7.56 6.91
N PRO A 39 -21.91 -7.03 7.80
CA PRO A 39 -23.31 -7.43 7.91
C PRO A 39 -24.14 -7.30 6.61
N LEU A 40 -23.86 -6.28 5.78
CA LEU A 40 -24.56 -6.10 4.51
C LEU A 40 -24.19 -7.17 3.45
N SER A 41 -23.13 -7.93 3.69
CA SER A 41 -22.65 -9.03 2.85
C SER A 41 -23.01 -10.40 3.40
N ALA A 42 -23.81 -10.48 4.48
CA ALA A 42 -24.20 -11.73 5.11
C ALA A 42 -24.82 -12.73 4.12
N GLY A 43 -24.34 -13.99 4.16
CA GLY A 43 -24.80 -15.05 3.25
C GLY A 43 -24.20 -15.01 1.84
N ARG A 44 -23.21 -14.11 1.59
CA ARG A 44 -22.48 -14.02 0.34
C ARG A 44 -20.97 -14.13 0.59
N ASP A 45 -20.23 -14.32 -0.49
CA ASP A 45 -18.77 -14.21 -0.51
C ASP A 45 -18.36 -13.25 -1.65
N PRO A 46 -18.35 -11.93 -1.37
CA PRO A 46 -18.00 -10.93 -2.38
C PRO A 46 -16.60 -11.12 -2.97
N LEU A 47 -15.63 -11.61 -2.19
CA LEU A 47 -14.27 -11.84 -2.70
C LEU A 47 -14.26 -12.99 -3.71
N ALA A 48 -14.89 -14.13 -3.41
CA ALA A 48 -15.02 -15.24 -4.36
C ALA A 48 -15.72 -14.81 -5.65
N GLU A 49 -16.81 -14.03 -5.54
CA GLU A 49 -17.53 -13.48 -6.69
C GLU A 49 -16.64 -12.57 -7.55
N ILE A 50 -15.85 -11.69 -6.92
CA ILE A 50 -14.93 -10.78 -7.62
C ILE A 50 -13.82 -11.56 -8.31
N VAL A 51 -13.18 -12.52 -7.65
CA VAL A 51 -12.13 -13.36 -8.22
C VAL A 51 -12.64 -14.08 -9.46
N ALA A 52 -13.77 -14.80 -9.33
CA ALA A 52 -14.36 -15.54 -10.45
C ALA A 52 -14.68 -14.62 -11.63
N GLN A 53 -15.26 -13.45 -11.39
CA GLN A 53 -15.62 -12.52 -12.47
C GLN A 53 -14.40 -11.81 -13.06
N ALA A 54 -13.39 -11.46 -12.28
CA ALA A 54 -12.19 -10.79 -12.78
C ALA A 54 -11.38 -11.71 -13.70
N HIS A 55 -11.18 -12.96 -13.29
CA HIS A 55 -10.43 -13.94 -14.08
C HIS A 55 -11.10 -14.26 -15.41
N ARG A 56 -12.45 -14.25 -15.50
CA ARG A 56 -13.17 -14.39 -16.77
C ARG A 56 -12.82 -13.31 -17.80
N PHE A 57 -12.36 -12.14 -17.33
CA PHE A 57 -11.94 -11.01 -18.17
C PHE A 57 -10.41 -10.82 -18.18
N ASN A 58 -9.63 -11.81 -17.73
CA ASN A 58 -8.17 -11.76 -17.62
C ASN A 58 -7.65 -10.60 -16.73
N LEU A 59 -8.44 -10.16 -15.77
CA LEU A 59 -8.02 -9.19 -14.77
C LEU A 59 -7.37 -9.91 -13.58
N LYS A 60 -6.21 -9.42 -13.14
CA LYS A 60 -5.58 -9.84 -11.89
C LYS A 60 -6.35 -9.30 -10.70
N VAL A 61 -6.36 -10.05 -9.60
CA VAL A 61 -7.04 -9.68 -8.35
C VAL A 61 -6.04 -9.62 -7.21
N ILE A 62 -5.83 -8.42 -6.67
CA ILE A 62 -4.94 -8.19 -5.53
C ILE A 62 -5.77 -7.57 -4.40
N PRO A 63 -6.29 -8.38 -3.45
CA PRO A 63 -7.10 -7.92 -2.33
C PRO A 63 -6.42 -6.82 -1.51
N TRP A 64 -7.17 -5.77 -1.22
CA TRP A 64 -6.68 -4.58 -0.54
C TRP A 64 -7.18 -4.53 0.92
N PHE A 65 -6.24 -4.54 1.85
CA PHE A 65 -6.48 -4.41 3.30
C PHE A 65 -6.53 -2.92 3.68
N GLU A 66 -7.53 -2.20 3.18
CA GLU A 66 -7.66 -0.73 3.18
C GLU A 66 -7.59 -0.12 4.58
N TYR A 67 -8.25 -0.71 5.58
CA TYR A 67 -8.19 -0.19 6.95
C TYR A 67 -6.86 -0.51 7.66
N GLY A 68 -6.12 -1.52 7.20
CA GLY A 68 -4.86 -1.90 7.84
C GLY A 68 -5.00 -2.03 9.36
N PHE A 69 -4.23 -1.26 10.12
CA PHE A 69 -4.30 -1.20 11.57
C PHE A 69 -5.28 -0.13 12.13
N ALA A 70 -6.08 0.54 11.30
CA ALA A 70 -7.19 1.33 11.81
C ALA A 70 -8.30 0.42 12.34
N SER A 71 -8.85 0.72 13.50
CA SER A 71 -9.95 -0.03 14.12
C SER A 71 -11.32 0.50 13.68
N SER A 72 -11.45 1.80 13.52
CA SER A 72 -12.71 2.48 13.19
C SER A 72 -12.47 3.90 12.67
N TYR A 73 -13.54 4.56 12.26
CA TYR A 73 -13.53 5.96 11.85
C TYR A 73 -14.61 6.72 12.62
N LYS A 74 -14.21 7.62 13.54
CA LYS A 74 -15.09 8.43 14.40
C LYS A 74 -16.10 7.61 15.21
N MET A 75 -15.69 6.42 15.68
CA MET A 75 -16.54 5.50 16.45
C MET A 75 -15.90 5.07 17.77
N ASN A 76 -14.92 5.84 18.27
CA ASN A 76 -14.23 5.58 19.54
C ASN A 76 -13.67 4.14 19.63
N GLY A 77 -13.00 3.68 18.55
CA GLY A 77 -12.40 2.37 18.46
C GLY A 77 -13.30 1.27 17.88
N GLY A 78 -14.60 1.52 17.79
CA GLY A 78 -15.57 0.62 17.16
C GLY A 78 -15.70 -0.74 17.88
N ALA A 79 -16.29 -1.71 17.19
CA ALA A 79 -16.54 -3.05 17.73
C ALA A 79 -15.26 -3.80 18.11
N LEU A 80 -14.16 -3.55 17.41
CA LEU A 80 -12.88 -4.23 17.66
C LEU A 80 -12.33 -3.85 19.04
N LEU A 81 -12.21 -2.55 19.34
CA LEU A 81 -11.68 -2.08 20.62
C LEU A 81 -12.71 -2.16 21.77
N ALA A 82 -14.01 -2.25 21.47
CA ALA A 82 -15.01 -2.60 22.47
C ALA A 82 -14.79 -4.03 23.02
N LYS A 83 -14.37 -4.97 22.16
CA LYS A 83 -14.11 -6.38 22.53
C LYS A 83 -12.67 -6.60 22.99
N LYS A 84 -11.70 -5.88 22.42
CA LYS A 84 -10.26 -5.99 22.68
C LYS A 84 -9.65 -4.63 23.04
N PRO A 85 -10.04 -4.02 24.18
CA PRO A 85 -9.53 -2.69 24.57
C PRO A 85 -8.03 -2.65 24.80
N GLU A 86 -7.40 -3.79 25.12
CA GLU A 86 -5.96 -3.94 25.26
C GLU A 86 -5.20 -3.82 23.93
N TRP A 87 -5.89 -3.91 22.80
CA TRP A 87 -5.30 -3.72 21.47
C TRP A 87 -5.27 -2.25 21.02
N ALA A 88 -5.80 -1.33 21.83
CA ALA A 88 -5.83 0.09 21.49
C ALA A 88 -4.42 0.68 21.44
N ALA A 89 -4.09 1.37 20.36
CA ALA A 89 -2.94 2.25 20.34
C ALA A 89 -3.20 3.46 21.27
N ARG A 90 -2.15 3.92 21.98
CA ARG A 90 -2.22 5.03 22.93
C ARG A 90 -1.23 6.11 22.58
N ASP A 91 -1.62 7.38 22.79
CA ASP A 91 -0.73 8.53 22.78
C ASP A 91 0.06 8.66 24.10
N CYS A 92 0.94 9.65 24.21
CA CYS A 92 1.77 9.88 25.41
C CYS A 92 0.97 10.34 26.65
N HIS A 93 -0.31 10.67 26.49
CA HIS A 93 -1.25 11.02 27.57
C HIS A 93 -2.14 9.83 27.96
N GLY A 94 -2.00 8.68 27.30
CA GLY A 94 -2.79 7.49 27.53
C GLY A 94 -4.17 7.48 26.83
N ASN A 95 -4.46 8.49 26.00
CA ASN A 95 -5.70 8.53 25.23
C ASN A 95 -5.67 7.51 24.10
N LEU A 96 -6.86 7.05 23.64
CA LEU A 96 -6.98 6.31 22.40
C LEU A 96 -6.39 7.12 21.24
N LEU A 97 -5.48 6.50 20.50
CA LEU A 97 -4.84 7.16 19.36
C LEU A 97 -5.84 7.40 18.25
N GLU A 98 -6.01 8.67 17.89
CA GLU A 98 -6.78 9.13 16.74
C GLU A 98 -5.91 9.95 15.81
N LYS A 99 -6.03 9.73 14.50
CA LYS A 99 -5.44 10.61 13.48
C LYS A 99 -6.33 10.64 12.24
N ASN A 100 -6.67 11.85 11.81
CA ASN A 100 -7.56 12.08 10.65
C ASN A 100 -8.93 11.39 10.76
N GLY A 101 -9.45 11.24 11.97
CA GLY A 101 -10.72 10.58 12.27
C GLY A 101 -10.64 9.06 12.39
N PHE A 102 -9.52 8.45 12.09
CA PHE A 102 -9.29 7.02 12.33
C PHE A 102 -8.79 6.78 13.74
N GLU A 103 -9.38 5.82 14.43
CA GLU A 103 -8.88 5.24 15.66
C GLU A 103 -8.03 3.99 15.34
N TRP A 104 -7.02 3.69 16.17
CA TRP A 104 -5.97 2.75 15.80
C TRP A 104 -5.82 1.58 16.76
N LEU A 105 -5.65 0.39 16.18
CA LEU A 105 -5.05 -0.76 16.85
C LEU A 105 -3.54 -0.50 17.05
N ASN A 106 -2.98 -1.02 18.13
CA ASN A 106 -1.55 -0.96 18.35
C ASN A 106 -0.79 -1.92 17.42
N SER A 107 -0.36 -1.43 16.28
CA SER A 107 0.41 -2.21 15.29
C SER A 107 1.80 -2.66 15.77
N LEU A 108 2.26 -2.19 16.93
CA LEU A 108 3.49 -2.66 17.58
C LEU A 108 3.24 -3.85 18.52
N ASN A 109 1.97 -4.17 18.81
CA ASN A 109 1.59 -5.32 19.62
C ASN A 109 1.67 -6.61 18.78
N PRO A 110 2.43 -7.64 19.20
CA PRO A 110 2.54 -8.91 18.47
C PRO A 110 1.20 -9.63 18.25
N GLU A 111 0.23 -9.53 19.17
CA GLU A 111 -1.10 -10.14 18.99
C GLU A 111 -1.86 -9.46 17.86
N VAL A 112 -1.82 -8.13 17.79
CA VAL A 112 -2.45 -7.34 16.73
C VAL A 112 -1.80 -7.64 15.38
N GLN A 113 -0.46 -7.75 15.36
CA GLN A 113 0.27 -8.15 14.16
C GLN A 113 -0.10 -9.56 13.70
N ASN A 114 -0.21 -10.52 14.63
CA ASN A 114 -0.60 -11.89 14.31
C ASN A 114 -2.03 -11.96 13.78
N PHE A 115 -2.96 -11.19 14.37
CA PHE A 115 -4.32 -11.08 13.86
C PHE A 115 -4.34 -10.59 12.41
N MET A 116 -3.64 -9.52 12.10
CA MET A 116 -3.56 -8.97 10.74
C MET A 116 -2.88 -9.94 9.77
N LEU A 117 -1.79 -10.59 10.18
CA LEU A 117 -1.13 -11.62 9.37
C LEU A 117 -2.06 -12.79 9.06
N ASN A 118 -2.84 -13.25 10.05
CA ASN A 118 -3.77 -14.34 9.86
C ASN A 118 -4.91 -13.98 8.89
N LEU A 119 -5.44 -12.75 8.92
CA LEU A 119 -6.39 -12.27 7.90
C LEU A 119 -5.79 -12.29 6.50
N ILE A 120 -4.53 -11.87 6.34
CA ILE A 120 -3.83 -11.89 5.06
C ILE A 120 -3.64 -13.34 4.58
N LEU A 121 -3.19 -14.23 5.46
CA LEU A 121 -2.97 -15.65 5.14
C LEU A 121 -4.27 -16.37 4.82
N GLU A 122 -5.35 -16.06 5.52
CA GLU A 122 -6.67 -16.63 5.23
C GLU A 122 -7.10 -16.31 3.78
N VAL A 123 -6.87 -15.09 3.31
CA VAL A 123 -7.19 -14.70 1.93
C VAL A 123 -6.34 -15.47 0.93
N VAL A 124 -5.02 -15.50 1.09
CA VAL A 124 -4.13 -16.12 0.09
C VAL A 124 -4.15 -17.65 0.11
N GLN A 125 -4.68 -18.26 1.16
CA GLN A 125 -4.84 -19.71 1.27
C GLN A 125 -6.18 -20.20 0.70
N ASN A 126 -7.23 -19.38 0.78
CA ASN A 126 -8.59 -19.80 0.45
C ASN A 126 -9.10 -19.28 -0.88
N TYR A 127 -8.43 -18.28 -1.48
CA TYR A 127 -8.87 -17.65 -2.74
C TYR A 127 -7.76 -17.68 -3.78
N ASP A 128 -8.14 -17.86 -5.04
CA ASP A 128 -7.23 -17.80 -6.20
C ASP A 128 -6.92 -16.33 -6.54
N VAL A 129 -6.18 -15.67 -5.65
CA VAL A 129 -5.77 -14.26 -5.80
C VAL A 129 -4.34 -14.15 -6.35
N ASP A 130 -4.00 -13.02 -6.93
CA ASP A 130 -2.68 -12.78 -7.53
C ASP A 130 -1.69 -12.09 -6.58
N GLY A 131 -2.12 -11.73 -5.39
CA GLY A 131 -1.29 -11.07 -4.38
C GLY A 131 -2.12 -10.47 -3.26
N ILE A 132 -1.51 -9.56 -2.50
CA ILE A 132 -2.17 -8.74 -1.47
C ILE A 132 -1.71 -7.28 -1.59
N GLN A 133 -2.54 -6.34 -1.13
CA GLN A 133 -2.16 -4.94 -1.05
C GLN A 133 -2.36 -4.37 0.35
N GLY A 134 -1.27 -3.80 0.89
CA GLY A 134 -1.31 -2.85 1.99
C GLY A 134 -1.28 -1.41 1.50
N ASP A 135 -1.57 -0.45 2.39
CA ASP A 135 -1.66 0.96 2.03
C ASP A 135 -1.05 1.92 3.07
N ASP A 136 -1.59 3.13 3.18
CA ASP A 136 -1.17 4.14 4.15
C ASP A 136 -1.47 3.76 5.62
N ARG A 137 -2.18 2.65 5.85
CA ARG A 137 -2.51 2.11 7.18
C ARG A 137 -1.97 0.70 7.43
N LEU A 138 -1.29 0.07 6.44
CA LEU A 138 -0.73 -1.27 6.56
C LEU A 138 0.61 -1.42 5.82
N PRO A 139 1.74 -1.64 6.52
CA PRO A 139 1.90 -1.44 7.95
C PRO A 139 2.06 0.04 8.29
N ALA A 140 1.41 0.48 9.33
CA ALA A 140 1.52 1.86 9.79
C ALA A 140 1.10 2.00 11.27
N LEU A 141 1.57 3.07 11.90
CA LEU A 141 1.05 3.65 13.14
C LEU A 141 1.30 5.15 13.08
N PRO A 142 0.32 6.01 13.40
CA PRO A 142 0.59 7.42 13.61
C PRO A 142 1.74 7.63 14.59
N CYS A 143 2.65 8.55 14.27
CA CYS A 143 3.86 8.76 15.06
C CYS A 143 3.59 9.17 16.51
N GLU A 144 2.40 9.66 16.82
CA GLU A 144 1.92 9.98 18.15
C GLU A 144 1.64 8.74 19.02
N GLY A 145 1.56 7.55 18.41
CA GLY A 145 1.24 6.28 19.08
C GLY A 145 2.45 5.50 19.60
N GLY A 146 2.14 4.36 20.26
CA GLY A 146 3.15 3.47 20.84
C GLY A 146 3.46 3.75 22.31
N TYR A 147 2.61 4.50 23.00
CA TYR A 147 2.78 4.78 24.45
C TYR A 147 1.89 3.89 25.33
N ASP A 148 1.34 2.81 24.75
CA ASP A 148 0.72 1.77 25.54
C ASP A 148 1.74 1.02 26.42
N ARG A 149 1.23 0.38 27.46
CA ARG A 149 2.06 -0.28 28.48
C ARG A 149 3.04 -1.29 27.88
N THR A 150 2.57 -2.13 26.96
CA THR A 150 3.38 -3.22 26.38
C THR A 150 4.54 -2.66 25.56
N THR A 151 4.27 -1.66 24.72
CA THR A 151 5.27 -1.00 23.89
C THR A 151 6.30 -0.24 24.75
N VAL A 152 5.84 0.47 25.79
CA VAL A 152 6.72 1.19 26.72
C VAL A 152 7.63 0.21 27.46
N GLU A 153 7.10 -0.91 27.95
CA GLU A 153 7.90 -1.94 28.63
C GLU A 153 8.94 -2.56 27.70
N HIS A 154 8.59 -2.86 26.44
CA HIS A 154 9.54 -3.38 25.46
C HIS A 154 10.68 -2.38 25.15
N TYR A 155 10.34 -1.11 24.92
CA TYR A 155 11.36 -0.07 24.73
C TYR A 155 12.28 0.08 25.94
N ARG A 156 11.71 0.07 27.16
CA ARG A 156 12.46 0.15 28.42
C ARG A 156 13.41 -1.05 28.60
N GLN A 157 12.97 -2.25 28.27
CA GLN A 157 13.82 -3.45 28.31
C GLN A 157 15.01 -3.32 27.37
N GLN A 158 14.81 -2.77 26.18
CA GLN A 158 15.85 -2.66 25.17
C GLN A 158 16.84 -1.50 25.45
N PHE A 159 16.35 -0.36 25.93
CA PHE A 159 17.15 0.87 26.04
C PHE A 159 17.42 1.34 27.49
N GLY A 160 16.88 0.67 28.50
CA GLY A 160 17.05 1.02 29.92
C GLY A 160 16.36 2.32 30.33
N LYS A 161 15.53 2.93 29.47
CA LYS A 161 14.86 4.22 29.70
C LYS A 161 13.44 4.22 29.11
N ASN A 162 12.62 5.15 29.61
CA ASN A 162 11.29 5.36 29.03
C ASN A 162 11.38 5.95 27.60
N PRO A 163 10.36 5.72 26.75
CA PRO A 163 10.23 6.44 25.50
C PRO A 163 10.23 7.96 25.75
N PRO A 164 10.81 8.75 24.81
CA PRO A 164 10.75 10.20 24.90
C PRO A 164 9.32 10.71 24.71
N GLN A 165 8.97 11.86 25.31
CA GLN A 165 7.67 12.49 25.09
C GLN A 165 7.50 13.04 23.67
N ASN A 166 8.61 13.44 23.03
CA ASN A 166 8.59 13.82 21.63
C ASN A 166 8.39 12.58 20.76
N SER A 167 7.21 12.43 20.18
CA SER A 167 6.85 11.30 19.32
C SER A 167 7.73 11.20 18.05
N LYS A 168 8.38 12.31 17.65
CA LYS A 168 9.31 12.39 16.51
C LYS A 168 10.77 12.36 16.92
N ASP A 169 11.10 11.97 18.16
CA ASP A 169 12.49 11.68 18.52
C ASP A 169 13.07 10.65 17.56
N PRO A 170 14.26 10.89 16.98
CA PRO A 170 14.79 10.03 15.92
C PRO A 170 14.99 8.56 16.33
N GLN A 171 15.43 8.30 17.58
CA GLN A 171 15.61 6.92 18.06
C GLN A 171 14.27 6.23 18.27
N TRP A 172 13.29 6.92 18.84
CA TRP A 172 11.96 6.41 19.10
C TRP A 172 11.18 6.17 17.82
N LEU A 173 11.25 7.09 16.86
CA LEU A 173 10.63 6.99 15.55
C LEU A 173 11.20 5.79 14.77
N LYS A 174 12.54 5.72 14.69
CA LYS A 174 13.20 4.62 13.97
C LYS A 174 12.88 3.26 14.59
N TRP A 175 12.94 3.11 15.90
CA TRP A 175 12.68 1.84 16.56
C TRP A 175 11.27 1.31 16.28
N ARG A 176 10.25 2.19 16.31
CA ARG A 176 8.88 1.80 15.98
C ARG A 176 8.71 1.47 14.49
N ALA A 177 9.34 2.23 13.60
CA ALA A 177 9.33 1.97 12.17
C ALA A 177 10.03 0.64 11.82
N ASP A 178 11.12 0.30 12.53
CA ASP A 178 11.80 -0.99 12.38
C ASP A 178 10.85 -2.16 12.76
N ILE A 179 10.08 -2.06 13.84
CA ILE A 179 9.09 -3.09 14.23
C ILE A 179 8.05 -3.30 13.11
N LEU A 180 7.55 -2.23 12.50
CA LEU A 180 6.60 -2.31 11.39
C LEU A 180 7.24 -2.89 10.12
N THR A 181 8.50 -2.58 9.88
CA THR A 181 9.27 -3.16 8.78
C THR A 181 9.48 -4.66 8.97
N GLU A 182 9.77 -5.11 10.20
CA GLU A 182 9.86 -6.55 10.50
C GLU A 182 8.50 -7.25 10.38
N PHE A 183 7.41 -6.58 10.75
CA PHE A 183 6.08 -7.12 10.47
C PHE A 183 5.85 -7.31 8.96
N LEU A 184 6.18 -6.32 8.13
CA LEU A 184 6.08 -6.47 6.67
C LEU A 184 6.98 -7.60 6.13
N ALA A 185 8.17 -7.78 6.70
CA ALA A 185 9.05 -8.90 6.34
C ALA A 185 8.40 -10.26 6.67
N ARG A 186 7.73 -10.37 7.81
CA ARG A 186 6.96 -11.57 8.17
C ARG A 186 5.80 -11.81 7.20
N VAL A 187 5.05 -10.76 6.84
CA VAL A 187 3.98 -10.85 5.82
C VAL A 187 4.55 -11.36 4.51
N TYR A 188 5.62 -10.73 4.01
CA TYR A 188 6.30 -11.12 2.77
C TYR A 188 6.69 -12.61 2.79
N GLN A 189 7.43 -13.03 3.81
CA GLN A 189 7.90 -14.41 3.94
C GLN A 189 6.73 -15.40 4.02
N SER A 190 5.69 -15.09 4.81
CA SER A 190 4.55 -15.98 5.01
C SER A 190 3.69 -16.11 3.74
N VAL A 191 3.45 -15.02 3.03
CA VAL A 191 2.70 -15.04 1.76
C VAL A 191 3.49 -15.78 0.67
N LYS A 192 4.80 -15.52 0.55
CA LYS A 192 5.67 -16.23 -0.40
C LYS A 192 5.83 -17.71 -0.09
N ALA A 193 5.71 -18.12 1.17
CA ALA A 193 5.70 -19.52 1.57
C ALA A 193 4.42 -20.24 1.13
N VAL A 194 3.28 -19.55 1.05
CA VAL A 194 2.03 -20.12 0.48
C VAL A 194 2.18 -20.31 -1.03
N ASN A 195 2.57 -19.27 -1.73
CA ASN A 195 2.85 -19.33 -3.17
C ASN A 195 3.88 -18.22 -3.53
N PRO A 196 5.07 -18.58 -4.03
CA PRO A 196 6.13 -17.62 -4.36
C PRO A 196 5.75 -16.63 -5.47
N ASN A 197 4.72 -16.92 -6.26
CA ASN A 197 4.25 -16.04 -7.33
C ASN A 197 3.27 -14.95 -6.85
N LEU A 198 2.73 -15.06 -5.64
CA LEU A 198 1.84 -14.01 -5.09
C LEU A 198 2.60 -12.69 -4.93
N LEU A 199 1.97 -11.61 -5.37
CA LEU A 199 2.57 -10.28 -5.33
C LEU A 199 2.31 -9.58 -4.00
N ILE A 200 3.35 -8.93 -3.47
CA ILE A 200 3.23 -7.99 -2.34
C ILE A 200 3.19 -6.58 -2.92
N SER A 201 2.00 -6.04 -2.99
CA SER A 201 1.69 -4.69 -3.47
C SER A 201 1.54 -3.74 -2.29
N MET A 202 2.19 -2.57 -2.37
CA MET A 202 2.13 -1.57 -1.30
C MET A 202 1.82 -0.19 -1.88
N THR A 203 0.80 0.47 -1.32
CA THR A 203 0.43 1.83 -1.68
C THR A 203 0.56 2.78 -0.47
N PRO A 204 1.81 3.03 -0.01
CA PRO A 204 2.05 3.85 1.17
C PRO A 204 1.87 5.34 0.87
N ASN A 205 1.90 6.13 1.93
CA ASN A 205 2.13 7.56 1.86
C ASN A 205 3.44 7.90 1.13
N LEU A 206 3.63 9.16 0.74
CA LEU A 206 4.92 9.65 0.22
C LEU A 206 6.04 9.37 1.21
N PRO A 207 7.25 8.95 0.76
CA PRO A 207 8.26 8.36 1.64
C PRO A 207 8.63 9.17 2.88
N ASP A 208 8.97 10.46 2.74
CA ASP A 208 9.36 11.28 3.89
C ASP A 208 8.20 11.50 4.85
N TRP A 209 7.03 11.84 4.31
CA TRP A 209 5.84 12.10 5.10
C TRP A 209 5.33 10.82 5.76
N GLY A 210 5.31 9.71 5.02
CA GLY A 210 4.91 8.41 5.54
C GLY A 210 5.80 7.95 6.69
N TYR A 211 7.11 8.13 6.58
CA TYR A 211 8.05 7.81 7.65
C TYR A 211 7.84 8.68 8.90
N GLN A 212 7.73 10.00 8.73
CA GLN A 212 7.63 10.95 9.84
C GLN A 212 6.26 10.91 10.54
N GLU A 213 5.19 10.66 9.81
CA GLU A 213 3.82 10.76 10.31
C GLU A 213 3.18 9.40 10.63
N TYR A 214 3.62 8.32 9.94
CA TYR A 214 2.99 7.00 10.04
C TYR A 214 3.98 5.85 10.20
N LEU A 215 5.25 6.13 10.45
CA LEU A 215 6.31 5.12 10.66
C LEU A 215 6.49 4.17 9.46
N GLN A 216 6.11 4.61 8.26
CA GLN A 216 6.22 3.83 7.02
C GLN A 216 7.61 4.01 6.40
N ASP A 217 8.56 3.14 6.71
CA ASP A 217 9.91 3.18 6.12
C ASP A 217 9.94 2.48 4.76
N SER A 218 9.23 3.07 3.79
CA SER A 218 9.11 2.51 2.44
C SER A 218 10.44 2.41 1.69
N ARG A 219 11.45 3.19 2.06
CA ARG A 219 12.82 3.06 1.52
C ARG A 219 13.43 1.73 1.96
N THR A 220 13.43 1.44 3.25
CA THR A 220 13.92 0.17 3.79
C THR A 220 13.13 -1.02 3.25
N TRP A 221 11.81 -0.89 3.04
CA TRP A 221 11.03 -1.95 2.41
C TRP A 221 11.52 -2.31 1.01
N LEU A 222 11.81 -1.31 0.18
CA LEU A 222 12.35 -1.49 -1.16
C LEU A 222 13.80 -1.99 -1.14
N GLU A 223 14.64 -1.48 -0.24
CA GLU A 223 16.03 -1.93 -0.08
C GLU A 223 16.12 -3.40 0.26
N ARG A 224 15.28 -3.85 1.20
CA ARG A 224 15.22 -5.24 1.65
C ARG A 224 14.44 -6.16 0.70
N GLY A 225 13.85 -5.63 -0.38
CA GLY A 225 13.08 -6.41 -1.35
C GLY A 225 11.76 -6.96 -0.80
N LEU A 226 11.14 -6.29 0.17
CA LEU A 226 9.90 -6.70 0.81
C LEU A 226 8.64 -6.32 0.02
N VAL A 227 8.80 -5.70 -1.14
CA VAL A 227 7.71 -5.18 -1.97
C VAL A 227 7.97 -5.56 -3.42
N ASP A 228 6.96 -6.13 -4.09
CA ASP A 228 7.01 -6.45 -5.52
C ASP A 228 6.45 -5.32 -6.37
N MET A 229 5.39 -4.63 -5.91
CA MET A 229 4.76 -3.49 -6.58
C MET A 229 4.63 -2.32 -5.61
N PHE A 230 5.06 -1.13 -6.03
CA PHE A 230 5.13 0.06 -5.19
C PHE A 230 4.32 1.21 -5.80
N HIS A 231 3.32 1.68 -5.07
CA HIS A 231 2.32 2.64 -5.54
C HIS A 231 2.19 3.84 -4.58
N PRO A 232 3.20 4.71 -4.46
CA PRO A 232 3.12 5.86 -3.57
C PRO A 232 1.90 6.73 -3.91
N GLN A 233 1.14 7.15 -2.90
CA GLN A 233 -0.08 7.93 -3.07
C GLN A 233 0.25 9.38 -3.47
N ILE A 234 0.47 9.62 -4.78
CA ILE A 234 0.70 10.96 -5.32
C ILE A 234 -0.64 11.63 -5.59
N TYR A 235 -1.47 11.75 -4.57
CA TYR A 235 -2.82 12.32 -4.67
C TYR A 235 -2.75 13.85 -4.74
N ARG A 236 -2.58 14.38 -5.95
CA ARG A 236 -2.51 15.81 -6.22
C ARG A 236 -3.62 16.22 -7.17
N ARG A 237 -4.17 17.44 -6.96
CA ARG A 237 -5.30 17.94 -7.73
C ARG A 237 -4.88 18.77 -8.95
N ASP A 238 -3.58 18.97 -9.14
CA ASP A 238 -2.99 19.66 -10.30
C ASP A 238 -1.70 18.98 -10.76
N PHE A 239 -1.39 19.16 -12.04
CA PHE A 239 -0.26 18.50 -12.68
C PHE A 239 1.11 18.94 -12.14
N LEU A 240 1.28 20.22 -11.81
CA LEU A 240 2.56 20.73 -11.33
C LEU A 240 2.92 20.12 -9.98
N SER A 241 1.97 20.07 -9.06
CA SER A 241 2.14 19.41 -7.76
C SER A 241 2.41 17.91 -7.91
N TYR A 242 1.69 17.21 -8.82
CA TYR A 242 1.95 15.80 -9.13
C TYR A 242 3.39 15.59 -9.63
N LYS A 243 3.79 16.37 -10.64
CA LYS A 243 5.13 16.32 -11.24
C LYS A 243 6.22 16.55 -10.20
N ASN A 244 6.05 17.54 -9.33
CA ASN A 244 7.03 17.87 -8.30
C ASN A 244 7.23 16.71 -7.31
N GLU A 245 6.15 16.06 -6.86
CA GLU A 245 6.24 14.91 -5.95
C GLU A 245 6.86 13.70 -6.63
N LEU A 246 6.45 13.39 -7.87
CA LEU A 246 7.05 12.29 -8.61
C LEU A 246 8.55 12.50 -8.83
N ASN A 247 8.97 13.73 -9.15
CA ASN A 247 10.39 14.05 -9.33
C ASN A 247 11.20 13.88 -8.04
N LYS A 248 10.64 14.21 -6.86
CA LYS A 248 11.31 13.93 -5.59
C LYS A 248 11.59 12.44 -5.43
N ILE A 249 10.60 11.60 -5.70
CA ILE A 249 10.75 10.14 -5.64
C ILE A 249 11.80 9.65 -6.63
N LEU A 250 11.74 10.09 -7.89
CA LEU A 250 12.66 9.65 -8.95
C LEU A 250 14.09 10.13 -8.74
N ASN A 251 14.30 11.28 -8.09
CA ASN A 251 15.62 11.79 -7.75
C ASN A 251 16.31 10.95 -6.65
N GLU A 252 15.58 10.17 -5.89
CA GLU A 252 16.15 9.20 -4.98
C GLU A 252 16.70 8.01 -5.79
N GLN A 253 18.00 7.78 -5.69
CA GLN A 253 18.71 6.75 -6.46
C GLN A 253 18.09 5.34 -6.31
N LEU A 254 17.53 5.06 -5.12
CA LEU A 254 16.85 3.81 -4.81
C LEU A 254 15.62 3.59 -5.70
N PHE A 255 14.75 4.59 -5.79
CA PHE A 255 13.50 4.49 -6.57
C PHE A 255 13.78 4.45 -8.06
N GLY A 256 14.77 5.22 -8.56
CA GLY A 256 15.19 5.15 -9.96
C GLY A 256 15.63 3.74 -10.38
N ARG A 257 16.34 3.02 -9.51
CA ARG A 257 16.75 1.62 -9.75
C ARG A 257 15.60 0.62 -9.74
N ARG A 258 14.44 0.99 -9.21
CA ARG A 258 13.28 0.12 -9.05
C ARG A 258 12.07 0.58 -9.87
N LEU A 259 12.33 1.34 -10.93
CA LEU A 259 11.27 1.82 -11.85
C LEU A 259 10.30 0.74 -12.31
N PRO A 260 10.70 -0.52 -12.61
CA PRO A 260 9.73 -1.54 -12.99
C PRO A 260 8.68 -1.86 -11.91
N LYS A 261 9.01 -1.62 -10.63
CA LYS A 261 8.09 -1.81 -9.50
C LYS A 261 7.18 -0.61 -9.26
N LEU A 262 7.53 0.56 -9.79
CA LEU A 262 6.85 1.82 -9.51
C LEU A 262 5.65 2.02 -10.45
N ALA A 263 4.46 2.12 -9.87
CA ALA A 263 3.24 2.55 -10.54
C ALA A 263 2.51 3.53 -9.63
N PRO A 264 2.68 4.86 -9.82
CA PRO A 264 2.15 5.87 -8.91
C PRO A 264 0.64 5.78 -8.72
N GLY A 265 0.18 5.97 -7.47
CA GLY A 265 -1.22 6.13 -7.14
C GLY A 265 -1.73 7.51 -7.57
N ILE A 266 -2.80 7.55 -8.37
CA ILE A 266 -3.39 8.76 -8.94
C ILE A 266 -4.79 8.95 -8.36
N LEU A 267 -5.07 10.14 -7.84
CA LEU A 267 -6.38 10.51 -7.33
C LEU A 267 -7.34 10.87 -8.48
N MET A 268 -8.28 9.99 -8.79
CA MET A 268 -9.35 10.30 -9.76
C MET A 268 -10.53 11.02 -9.12
N LYS A 269 -10.94 10.60 -7.93
CA LYS A 269 -12.12 11.12 -7.24
C LYS A 269 -11.97 11.07 -5.73
N ILE A 270 -12.45 12.10 -5.05
CA ILE A 270 -12.68 12.11 -3.59
C ILE A 270 -13.71 13.21 -3.26
N GLY A 271 -14.78 12.86 -2.56
CA GLY A 271 -15.87 13.79 -2.28
C GLY A 271 -16.40 14.46 -3.55
N SER A 272 -16.39 15.79 -3.61
CA SER A 272 -16.79 16.55 -4.78
C SER A 272 -15.71 16.70 -5.86
N TYR A 273 -14.45 16.35 -5.56
CA TYR A 273 -13.37 16.40 -6.54
C TYR A 273 -13.48 15.23 -7.53
N CYS A 274 -13.37 15.55 -8.83
CA CYS A 274 -13.16 14.60 -9.90
C CYS A 274 -12.06 15.13 -10.82
N MET A 275 -11.08 14.29 -11.16
CA MET A 275 -9.96 14.64 -12.04
C MET A 275 -10.48 15.01 -13.44
N SER A 276 -9.93 16.07 -14.03
CA SER A 276 -10.25 16.42 -15.42
C SER A 276 -9.56 15.48 -16.41
N PRO A 277 -10.14 15.28 -17.61
CA PRO A 277 -9.50 14.54 -18.69
C PRO A 277 -8.10 15.06 -19.06
N GLU A 278 -7.92 16.37 -19.10
CA GLU A 278 -6.65 17.02 -19.43
C GLU A 278 -5.57 16.70 -18.40
N HIS A 279 -5.93 16.79 -17.11
CA HIS A 279 -5.02 16.47 -16.01
C HIS A 279 -4.61 15.01 -16.06
N LEU A 280 -5.55 14.08 -16.28
CA LEU A 280 -5.26 12.64 -16.42
C LEU A 280 -4.26 12.36 -17.55
N LEU A 281 -4.47 12.97 -18.73
CA LEU A 281 -3.55 12.80 -19.86
C LEU A 281 -2.16 13.36 -19.58
N GLN A 282 -2.05 14.51 -18.93
CA GLN A 282 -0.78 15.11 -18.53
C GLN A 282 0.00 14.19 -17.60
N VAL A 283 -0.67 13.63 -16.58
CA VAL A 283 -0.08 12.71 -15.62
C VAL A 283 0.42 11.44 -16.31
N ILE A 284 -0.42 10.75 -17.09
CA ILE A 284 -0.03 9.52 -17.79
C ILE A 284 1.12 9.78 -18.77
N LYS A 285 1.04 10.85 -19.55
CA LYS A 285 2.11 11.22 -20.50
C LYS A 285 3.44 11.46 -19.77
N TYR A 286 3.38 12.12 -18.62
CA TYR A 286 4.57 12.37 -17.83
C TYR A 286 5.15 11.10 -17.23
N ASN A 287 4.33 10.19 -16.70
CA ASN A 287 4.77 8.89 -16.22
C ASN A 287 5.53 8.11 -17.31
N ARG A 288 4.97 8.04 -18.52
CA ARG A 288 5.62 7.36 -19.66
C ARG A 288 6.94 8.02 -20.05
N ALA A 289 7.00 9.37 -20.03
CA ALA A 289 8.23 10.12 -20.31
C ALA A 289 9.34 9.87 -19.27
N CYS A 290 8.95 9.55 -18.03
CA CYS A 290 9.86 9.14 -16.96
C CYS A 290 10.22 7.65 -16.98
N GLY A 291 9.73 6.86 -17.94
CA GLY A 291 9.96 5.42 -18.04
C GLY A 291 9.16 4.57 -17.06
N ILE A 292 8.10 5.12 -16.46
CA ILE A 292 7.22 4.43 -15.52
C ILE A 292 6.24 3.58 -16.34
N PRO A 293 6.15 2.25 -16.06
CA PRO A 293 5.41 1.32 -16.92
C PRO A 293 3.89 1.38 -16.75
N GLY A 294 3.40 1.84 -15.59
CA GLY A 294 1.98 1.84 -15.25
C GLY A 294 1.61 2.82 -14.17
N GLU A 295 0.35 2.86 -13.85
CA GLU A 295 -0.24 3.62 -12.75
C GLU A 295 -1.41 2.87 -12.14
N ILE A 296 -1.78 3.20 -10.88
CA ILE A 296 -3.04 2.78 -10.27
C ILE A 296 -3.89 4.00 -9.92
N PHE A 297 -5.21 3.78 -9.89
CA PHE A 297 -6.16 4.87 -9.72
C PHE A 297 -7.00 4.71 -8.47
N PHE A 298 -7.08 5.74 -7.69
CA PHE A 298 -8.02 5.87 -6.60
C PHE A 298 -9.17 6.80 -7.07
N PHE A 299 -10.35 6.33 -7.35
CA PHE A 299 -10.81 4.95 -7.36
C PHE A 299 -11.88 4.76 -8.46
N TYR A 300 -12.52 3.58 -8.54
CA TYR A 300 -13.44 3.16 -9.61
C TYR A 300 -14.53 4.17 -9.97
N GLU A 301 -15.14 4.84 -8.97
CA GLU A 301 -16.20 5.82 -9.22
C GLU A 301 -15.74 6.97 -10.13
N GLY A 302 -14.46 7.37 -10.06
CA GLY A 302 -13.91 8.39 -10.96
C GLY A 302 -14.02 8.03 -12.44
N LEU A 303 -13.96 6.73 -12.77
CA LEU A 303 -14.18 6.25 -14.15
C LEU A 303 -15.63 6.37 -14.58
N ARG A 304 -16.59 6.34 -13.64
CA ARG A 304 -18.03 6.38 -13.91
C ARG A 304 -18.59 7.79 -13.98
N GLU A 305 -17.87 8.79 -13.47
CA GLU A 305 -18.27 10.19 -13.48
C GLU A 305 -18.40 10.76 -14.89
N ASN A 306 -19.22 11.80 -15.02
CA ASN A 306 -19.39 12.55 -16.26
C ASN A 306 -19.62 11.67 -17.49
N ASN A 307 -20.55 10.72 -17.38
CA ASN A 307 -20.88 9.75 -18.44
C ASN A 307 -19.64 8.95 -18.91
N ASN A 308 -18.84 8.47 -17.95
CA ASN A 308 -17.62 7.69 -18.16
C ASN A 308 -16.53 8.47 -18.92
N ALA A 309 -16.40 9.77 -18.72
CA ALA A 309 -15.50 10.61 -19.50
C ALA A 309 -14.04 10.13 -19.44
N LEU A 310 -13.53 9.81 -18.23
CA LEU A 310 -12.15 9.33 -18.06
C LEU A 310 -11.94 7.95 -18.69
N ALA A 311 -12.90 7.03 -18.52
CA ALA A 311 -12.82 5.71 -19.17
C ALA A 311 -12.82 5.79 -20.69
N LYS A 312 -13.68 6.63 -21.27
CA LYS A 312 -13.70 6.87 -22.72
C LYS A 312 -12.40 7.46 -23.24
N LEU A 313 -11.79 8.36 -22.46
CA LEU A 313 -10.50 8.96 -22.78
C LEU A 313 -9.38 7.90 -22.76
N LEU A 314 -9.33 7.07 -21.73
CA LEU A 314 -8.33 6.00 -21.61
C LEU A 314 -8.44 5.01 -22.79
N ARG A 315 -9.64 4.50 -23.10
CA ARG A 315 -9.90 3.57 -24.23
C ARG A 315 -9.45 4.12 -25.57
N LYS A 316 -9.70 5.40 -25.84
CA LYS A 316 -9.37 6.04 -27.12
C LYS A 316 -7.93 6.55 -27.22
N GLY A 317 -7.23 6.58 -26.09
CA GLY A 317 -5.90 7.17 -25.96
C GLY A 317 -4.89 6.20 -25.36
N PRO A 318 -4.39 6.48 -24.16
CA PRO A 318 -3.25 5.75 -23.60
C PRO A 318 -3.49 4.25 -23.36
N TYR A 319 -4.75 3.81 -23.27
CA TYR A 319 -5.13 2.41 -23.04
C TYR A 319 -5.82 1.77 -24.25
N ALA A 320 -5.68 2.36 -25.43
CA ALA A 320 -6.24 1.81 -26.68
C ALA A 320 -5.64 0.45 -27.06
N GLN A 321 -4.45 0.14 -26.57
CA GLN A 321 -3.80 -1.17 -26.74
C GLN A 321 -3.72 -1.87 -25.37
N SER A 322 -4.01 -3.17 -25.38
CA SER A 322 -3.91 -4.00 -24.17
C SER A 322 -2.46 -4.05 -23.67
N ALA A 323 -2.29 -3.85 -22.35
CA ALA A 323 -1.01 -4.03 -21.68
C ALA A 323 -0.99 -5.37 -20.95
N THR A 324 0.12 -6.09 -21.06
CA THR A 324 0.34 -7.31 -20.27
C THR A 324 0.64 -6.92 -18.83
N PHE A 325 0.02 -7.61 -17.89
CA PHE A 325 0.37 -7.45 -16.47
C PHE A 325 1.80 -8.00 -16.24
N PRO A 326 2.70 -7.26 -15.55
CA PRO A 326 4.08 -7.67 -15.40
C PRO A 326 4.24 -8.94 -14.56
N SER A 327 5.13 -9.82 -14.97
CA SER A 327 5.57 -10.96 -14.15
C SER A 327 6.51 -10.51 -13.03
N LEU A 328 6.73 -11.37 -12.01
CA LEU A 328 7.76 -11.12 -10.99
C LEU A 328 9.15 -10.93 -11.60
N ALA A 329 9.47 -11.62 -12.69
CA ALA A 329 10.73 -11.47 -13.40
C ALA A 329 10.87 -10.06 -13.99
N ASP A 330 9.79 -9.54 -14.61
CA ASP A 330 9.77 -8.18 -15.18
C ASP A 330 9.93 -7.12 -14.07
N LEU A 331 9.24 -7.29 -12.94
CA LEU A 331 9.32 -6.37 -11.79
C LEU A 331 10.70 -6.34 -11.13
N ASN A 332 11.49 -7.39 -11.26
CA ASN A 332 12.82 -7.50 -10.67
C ASN A 332 13.96 -7.16 -11.66
N GLN A 333 13.65 -6.84 -12.91
CA GLN A 333 14.67 -6.40 -13.87
C GLN A 333 15.19 -4.99 -13.52
N PRO A 334 16.49 -4.71 -13.67
CA PRO A 334 17.00 -3.34 -13.59
C PRO A 334 16.43 -2.50 -14.73
N SER A 335 16.11 -1.23 -14.46
CA SER A 335 15.59 -0.33 -15.50
C SER A 335 16.61 -0.19 -16.65
N THR A 336 16.14 -0.25 -17.89
CA THR A 336 16.98 -0.11 -19.11
C THR A 336 17.70 1.24 -19.16
N THR A 337 17.14 2.29 -18.58
CA THR A 337 17.75 3.62 -18.45
C THR A 337 19.04 3.58 -17.61
N GLN A 338 19.11 2.68 -16.64
CA GLN A 338 20.28 2.52 -15.77
C GLN A 338 21.38 1.69 -16.41
N ILE A 339 21.03 0.67 -17.21
CA ILE A 339 22.01 -0.09 -17.97
C ILE A 339 22.80 0.85 -18.90
N ALA A 340 22.14 1.84 -19.49
CA ALA A 340 22.77 2.88 -20.29
C ALA A 340 23.68 3.82 -19.45
N ALA A 341 23.23 4.25 -18.28
CA ALA A 341 24.00 5.12 -17.39
C ALA A 341 25.21 4.39 -16.78
N ASP A 342 25.04 3.16 -16.31
CA ASP A 342 26.13 2.33 -15.77
C ASP A 342 27.16 1.97 -16.88
N SER A 343 26.71 1.74 -18.12
CA SER A 343 27.59 1.51 -19.26
C SER A 343 28.41 2.75 -19.64
N LEU A 344 27.82 3.95 -19.53
CA LEU A 344 28.52 5.22 -19.76
C LEU A 344 29.50 5.53 -18.64
N LEU A 345 29.14 5.26 -17.37
CA LEU A 345 30.08 5.37 -16.24
C LEU A 345 31.26 4.38 -16.34
N GLN A 346 31.00 3.13 -16.72
CA GLN A 346 32.09 2.14 -16.96
C GLN A 346 32.94 2.51 -18.14
N ARG A 347 32.41 3.09 -19.21
CA ARG A 347 33.18 3.62 -20.33
C ARG A 347 34.01 4.82 -19.92
N GLY A 348 33.46 5.74 -19.11
CA GLY A 348 34.21 6.87 -18.55
C GLY A 348 35.36 6.43 -17.65
N LEU A 349 35.14 5.46 -16.76
CA LEU A 349 36.17 4.90 -15.88
C LEU A 349 37.29 4.14 -16.67
N ARG A 350 36.99 3.50 -17.80
CA ARG A 350 38.00 2.89 -18.68
C ARG A 350 38.85 3.93 -19.41
N ILE A 351 38.28 5.08 -19.79
CA ILE A 351 39.04 6.18 -20.40
C ILE A 351 40.01 6.79 -19.39
N PHE A 352 39.60 6.97 -18.12
CA PHE A 352 40.52 7.47 -17.09
C PHE A 352 41.60 6.49 -16.64
N ARG A 353 41.42 5.17 -16.78
CA ARG A 353 42.47 4.18 -16.48
C ARG A 353 43.52 4.02 -17.57
N ASN A 354 43.29 4.52 -18.78
CA ASN A 354 44.22 4.45 -19.89
C ASN A 354 45.00 5.77 -20.11
N ILE A 355 44.88 6.74 -19.19
CA ILE A 355 45.57 8.04 -19.26
C ILE A 355 46.61 8.19 -18.12
N PHE A 356 46.79 7.18 -17.26
CA PHE A 356 47.85 7.15 -16.22
C PHE A 356 48.73 5.91 -16.38
#